data_d40e80c2cfba30630c47fae5a0d3ba7a
#
_entry.id   d40e80c2cfba30630c47fae5a0d3ba7a
#
_cell.length_a   1.000
_cell.length_b   1.000
_cell.length_c   1.000
_cell.angle_alpha   90.00
_cell.angle_beta   90.00
_cell.angle_gamma   90.00
#
_symmetry.space_group_name_H-M   'P 1'
#
loop_
_entity.id
_entity.type
_entity.pdbx_description
1 polymer ?
#
loop_
_entity_poly.entity_id
_entity_poly.type
_entity_poly.pdbx_seq_one_letter_code
_entity_poly.pdbx_strand_id
1 'polypeptide(L)'
;MEQLAKNQLHTAEITGYTSDGAGVCHIAGRAVFVKGALAGETWQVRILKVTANAVYGKAEQCLSPAPARTEPPCLVYRTCGGCSLQHMDYDEQLRMKLERVNDALMRIGGVSTPVQDIIGMEYPLCYRNKAIYAVGKKNGRVIKGFYRASSHDITPVEQCLLQLPLADKAAQTVCDWMNLRGIAPYDEATGRGTVRHLFTRCAMHTPDAVLCVVSARGFGAQTDDLVAYLREHCPELTGIVLDINKQKGNVVLAGDFYTLWGEPELTDRLCGLTFTLSPQAFYQVNPVQAERLYELSLIHI
;
A
#
# COMPACT_ATOMS: atom_id res chain seq x y z
N MET A 1 -17.33 16.68 -34.88
CA MET A 1 -16.39 15.97 -33.99
C MET A 1 -16.96 14.57 -33.75
N GLU A 2 -16.18 13.54 -33.93
CA GLU A 2 -16.59 12.15 -33.69
C GLU A 2 -16.97 12.00 -32.22
N GLN A 3 -18.17 11.48 -31.95
CA GLN A 3 -18.67 11.34 -30.61
C GLN A 3 -18.14 10.02 -30.02
N LEU A 4 -17.30 10.07 -29.00
CA LEU A 4 -16.79 8.89 -28.31
C LEU A 4 -17.93 8.15 -27.61
N ALA A 5 -18.00 6.82 -27.84
CA ALA A 5 -18.98 5.94 -27.24
C ALA A 5 -18.31 4.75 -26.54
N LYS A 6 -19.00 4.19 -25.54
CA LYS A 6 -18.54 2.99 -24.83
C LYS A 6 -18.30 1.83 -25.79
N ASN A 7 -17.25 1.05 -25.53
CA ASN A 7 -16.78 -0.11 -26.28
C ASN A 7 -16.10 0.20 -27.64
N GLN A 8 -16.03 1.46 -28.08
CA GLN A 8 -15.19 1.81 -29.23
C GLN A 8 -13.72 1.51 -28.94
N LEU A 9 -13.00 1.10 -29.98
CA LEU A 9 -11.56 0.81 -29.95
C LEU A 9 -10.82 1.85 -30.78
N HIS A 10 -9.82 2.46 -30.20
CA HIS A 10 -8.99 3.48 -30.85
C HIS A 10 -7.52 3.18 -30.63
N THR A 11 -6.69 3.47 -31.63
CA THR A 11 -5.24 3.50 -31.46
C THR A 11 -4.83 4.90 -30.99
N ALA A 12 -4.11 4.99 -29.88
CA ALA A 12 -3.67 6.26 -29.33
C ALA A 12 -2.30 6.17 -28.69
N GLU A 13 -1.52 7.23 -28.82
CA GLU A 13 -0.27 7.44 -28.12
C GLU A 13 -0.55 8.06 -26.75
N ILE A 14 0.13 7.55 -25.73
CA ILE A 14 0.08 8.07 -24.36
C ILE A 14 1.08 9.21 -24.25
N THR A 15 0.61 10.39 -23.91
CA THR A 15 1.40 11.63 -23.92
C THR A 15 1.77 12.16 -22.55
N GLY A 16 1.27 11.54 -21.46
CA GLY A 16 1.55 11.97 -20.10
C GLY A 16 0.81 11.12 -19.07
N TYR A 17 0.74 11.63 -17.84
CA TYR A 17 0.17 10.92 -16.70
C TYR A 17 -0.85 11.75 -15.93
N THR A 18 -1.79 11.07 -15.31
CA THR A 18 -2.62 11.64 -14.24
C THR A 18 -1.84 11.66 -12.91
N SER A 19 -2.41 12.33 -11.92
CA SER A 19 -1.81 12.40 -10.57
C SER A 19 -1.66 11.05 -9.87
N ASP A 20 -2.43 10.05 -10.26
CA ASP A 20 -2.39 8.67 -9.72
C ASP A 20 -1.63 7.69 -10.64
N GLY A 21 -1.00 8.19 -11.71
CA GLY A 21 -0.14 7.42 -12.59
C GLY A 21 -0.87 6.68 -13.71
N ALA A 22 -2.12 7.00 -14.02
CA ALA A 22 -2.75 6.53 -15.24
C ALA A 22 -2.21 7.30 -16.45
N GLY A 23 -1.99 6.60 -17.56
CA GLY A 23 -1.60 7.25 -18.82
C GLY A 23 -2.70 8.17 -19.36
N VAL A 24 -2.30 9.25 -20.02
CA VAL A 24 -3.20 10.21 -20.68
C VAL A 24 -2.95 10.19 -22.18
N CYS A 25 -4.01 10.01 -22.96
CA CYS A 25 -3.98 10.21 -24.40
C CYS A 25 -5.13 11.13 -24.83
N HIS A 26 -5.13 11.57 -26.09
CA HIS A 26 -6.18 12.37 -26.67
C HIS A 26 -6.84 11.63 -27.84
N ILE A 27 -8.15 11.46 -27.79
CA ILE A 27 -8.95 10.84 -28.84
C ILE A 27 -10.12 11.78 -29.14
N ALA A 28 -10.31 12.11 -30.41
CA ALA A 28 -11.33 13.06 -30.86
C ALA A 28 -11.32 14.40 -30.09
N GLY A 29 -10.14 14.89 -29.71
CA GLY A 29 -9.95 16.15 -28.97
C GLY A 29 -10.27 16.05 -27.47
N ARG A 30 -10.53 14.88 -26.92
CA ARG A 30 -10.82 14.65 -25.50
C ARG A 30 -9.71 13.86 -24.82
N ALA A 31 -9.36 14.25 -23.60
CA ALA A 31 -8.43 13.50 -22.77
C ALA A 31 -9.07 12.17 -22.34
N VAL A 32 -8.32 11.09 -22.53
CA VAL A 32 -8.71 9.72 -22.15
C VAL A 32 -7.69 9.19 -21.15
N PHE A 33 -8.16 8.71 -20.01
CA PHE A 33 -7.32 8.17 -18.95
C PHE A 33 -7.25 6.65 -19.06
N VAL A 34 -6.03 6.11 -19.16
CA VAL A 34 -5.76 4.70 -19.44
C VAL A 34 -4.88 4.13 -18.35
N LYS A 35 -5.47 3.36 -17.43
CA LYS A 35 -4.73 2.76 -16.31
C LYS A 35 -3.69 1.76 -16.81
N GLY A 36 -2.46 1.85 -16.30
CA GLY A 36 -1.36 0.93 -16.59
C GLY A 36 -0.66 1.17 -17.92
N ALA A 37 -0.98 2.24 -18.64
CA ALA A 37 -0.25 2.68 -19.83
C ALA A 37 0.79 3.74 -19.47
N LEU A 38 1.94 3.73 -20.15
CA LEU A 38 3.05 4.66 -19.93
C LEU A 38 3.15 5.71 -21.05
N ALA A 39 3.64 6.89 -20.71
CA ALA A 39 3.96 7.91 -21.70
C ALA A 39 4.96 7.38 -22.74
N GLY A 40 4.77 7.75 -24.01
CA GLY A 40 5.54 7.26 -25.15
C GLY A 40 5.09 5.90 -25.70
N GLU A 41 4.09 5.26 -25.09
CA GLU A 41 3.52 4.03 -25.62
C GLU A 41 2.38 4.28 -26.60
N THR A 42 2.21 3.36 -27.54
CA THR A 42 1.03 3.30 -28.40
C THR A 42 0.18 2.10 -28.03
N TRP A 43 -1.09 2.36 -27.76
CA TRP A 43 -2.04 1.33 -27.34
C TRP A 43 -3.29 1.27 -28.18
N GLN A 44 -3.85 0.06 -28.31
CA GLN A 44 -5.27 -0.06 -28.59
C GLN A 44 -6.06 0.18 -27.30
N VAL A 45 -6.82 1.27 -27.28
CA VAL A 45 -7.58 1.73 -26.12
C VAL A 45 -9.06 1.50 -26.36
N ARG A 46 -9.69 0.73 -25.48
CA ARG A 46 -11.15 0.54 -25.47
C ARG A 46 -11.80 1.56 -24.55
N ILE A 47 -12.76 2.30 -25.05
CA ILE A 47 -13.51 3.26 -24.24
C ILE A 47 -14.42 2.50 -23.26
N LEU A 48 -14.21 2.73 -21.96
CA LEU A 48 -15.02 2.13 -20.89
C LEU A 48 -16.20 3.02 -20.49
N LYS A 49 -15.91 4.33 -20.33
CA LYS A 49 -16.90 5.28 -19.82
C LYS A 49 -16.61 6.67 -20.38
N VAL A 50 -17.67 7.35 -20.80
CA VAL A 50 -17.65 8.75 -21.23
C VAL A 50 -18.50 9.56 -20.25
N THR A 51 -17.92 10.60 -19.67
CA THR A 51 -18.62 11.58 -18.81
C THR A 51 -18.47 12.96 -19.41
N ALA A 52 -19.14 13.96 -18.84
CA ALA A 52 -19.00 15.35 -19.31
C ALA A 52 -17.52 15.81 -19.27
N ASN A 53 -16.81 15.50 -18.18
CA ASN A 53 -15.47 16.03 -17.88
C ASN A 53 -14.32 15.04 -18.13
N ALA A 54 -14.59 13.74 -18.32
CA ALA A 54 -13.55 12.73 -18.43
C ALA A 54 -13.97 11.55 -19.29
N VAL A 55 -13.01 10.93 -19.96
CA VAL A 55 -13.16 9.66 -20.67
C VAL A 55 -12.19 8.66 -20.06
N TYR A 56 -12.66 7.45 -19.80
CA TYR A 56 -11.86 6.36 -19.25
C TYR A 56 -11.70 5.26 -20.28
N GLY A 57 -10.46 4.88 -20.52
CA GLY A 57 -10.08 3.80 -21.43
C GLY A 57 -9.43 2.63 -20.72
N LYS A 58 -9.51 1.48 -21.35
CA LYS A 58 -8.78 0.27 -20.98
C LYS A 58 -7.70 0.00 -22.01
N ALA A 59 -6.49 -0.19 -21.57
CA ALA A 59 -5.39 -0.68 -22.38
C ALA A 59 -5.66 -2.14 -22.77
N GLU A 60 -5.93 -2.39 -24.05
CA GLU A 60 -6.24 -3.75 -24.57
C GLU A 60 -4.98 -4.41 -25.10
N GLN A 61 -4.28 -3.75 -26.01
CA GLN A 61 -3.06 -4.27 -26.64
C GLN A 61 -2.02 -3.15 -26.75
N CYS A 62 -0.82 -3.39 -26.22
CA CYS A 62 0.32 -2.54 -26.45
C CYS A 62 0.86 -2.79 -27.87
N LEU A 63 0.88 -1.75 -28.70
CA LEU A 63 1.40 -1.81 -30.06
C LEU A 63 2.87 -1.41 -30.09
N SER A 64 3.29 -0.45 -29.25
CA SER A 64 4.66 -0.01 -29.09
C SER A 64 4.92 0.29 -27.61
N PRO A 65 5.70 -0.52 -26.91
CA PRO A 65 6.05 -0.28 -25.51
C PRO A 65 7.09 0.84 -25.37
N ALA A 66 7.01 1.58 -24.25
CA ALA A 66 8.06 2.52 -23.87
C ALA A 66 9.29 1.77 -23.28
N PRO A 67 10.51 2.28 -23.43
CA PRO A 67 11.71 1.71 -22.81
C PRO A 67 11.60 1.56 -21.28
N ALA A 68 10.89 2.48 -20.64
CA ALA A 68 10.66 2.50 -19.19
C ALA A 68 9.65 1.45 -18.69
N ARG A 69 9.04 0.66 -19.58
CA ARG A 69 8.13 -0.41 -19.17
C ARG A 69 8.89 -1.60 -18.62
N THR A 70 8.49 -2.01 -17.40
CA THR A 70 9.05 -3.18 -16.73
C THR A 70 7.96 -4.19 -16.36
N GLU A 71 8.35 -5.47 -16.22
CA GLU A 71 7.43 -6.43 -15.58
C GLU A 71 7.44 -6.20 -14.06
N PRO A 72 6.28 -6.02 -13.44
CA PRO A 72 6.19 -5.81 -12.00
C PRO A 72 6.81 -6.97 -11.22
N PRO A 73 7.73 -6.71 -10.28
CA PRO A 73 8.35 -7.78 -9.50
C PRO A 73 7.38 -8.44 -8.50
N CYS A 74 6.26 -7.79 -8.18
CA CYS A 74 5.25 -8.30 -7.27
C CYS A 74 4.27 -9.24 -7.99
N LEU A 75 4.24 -10.51 -7.59
CA LEU A 75 3.38 -11.55 -8.20
C LEU A 75 1.89 -11.23 -8.17
N VAL A 76 1.45 -10.42 -7.20
CA VAL A 76 0.03 -10.03 -7.03
C VAL A 76 -0.26 -8.59 -7.47
N TYR A 77 0.68 -7.92 -8.14
CA TYR A 77 0.54 -6.53 -8.56
C TYR A 77 -0.78 -6.24 -9.29
N ARG A 78 -1.17 -7.12 -10.20
CA ARG A 78 -2.37 -6.93 -11.05
C ARG A 78 -3.68 -7.07 -10.29
N THR A 79 -3.67 -7.66 -9.10
CA THR A 79 -4.88 -7.93 -8.29
C THR A 79 -4.88 -7.18 -6.97
N CYS A 80 -3.71 -6.86 -6.40
CA CYS A 80 -3.57 -6.09 -5.18
C CYS A 80 -3.84 -4.59 -5.43
N GLY A 81 -4.57 -3.93 -4.54
CA GLY A 81 -4.83 -2.49 -4.62
C GLY A 81 -3.73 -1.61 -4.01
N GLY A 82 -2.63 -2.20 -3.52
CA GLY A 82 -1.61 -1.47 -2.76
C GLY A 82 -0.60 -0.68 -3.59
N CYS A 83 -0.36 -1.07 -4.86
CA CYS A 83 0.63 -0.45 -5.74
C CYS A 83 0.03 -0.11 -7.10
N SER A 84 0.45 1.02 -7.68
CA SER A 84 -0.03 1.48 -8.99
C SER A 84 1.07 1.67 -10.04
N LEU A 85 2.37 1.68 -9.67
CA LEU A 85 3.46 2.11 -10.55
C LEU A 85 4.54 1.04 -10.79
N GLN A 86 4.41 -0.20 -10.34
CA GLN A 86 5.47 -1.21 -10.50
C GLN A 86 5.68 -1.66 -11.96
N HIS A 87 4.81 -1.26 -12.88
CA HIS A 87 4.94 -1.54 -14.31
C HIS A 87 5.82 -0.54 -15.06
N MET A 88 6.34 0.48 -14.37
CA MET A 88 7.33 1.43 -14.87
C MET A 88 8.60 1.36 -14.01
N ASP A 89 9.76 1.58 -14.63
CA ASP A 89 11.03 1.67 -13.92
C ASP A 89 11.05 2.84 -12.93
N TYR A 90 12.03 2.84 -12.05
CA TYR A 90 12.04 3.82 -10.96
C TYR A 90 12.39 5.23 -11.45
N ASP A 91 13.21 5.35 -12.47
CA ASP A 91 13.58 6.64 -13.05
C ASP A 91 12.37 7.32 -13.70
N GLU A 92 11.54 6.55 -14.40
CA GLU A 92 10.29 7.04 -14.95
C GLU A 92 9.28 7.43 -13.84
N GLN A 93 9.23 6.68 -12.72
CA GLN A 93 8.43 7.07 -11.57
C GLN A 93 8.89 8.40 -10.98
N LEU A 94 10.19 8.65 -10.91
CA LEU A 94 10.75 9.93 -10.46
C LEU A 94 10.42 11.05 -11.44
N ARG A 95 10.62 10.82 -12.75
CA ARG A 95 10.29 11.79 -13.81
C ARG A 95 8.81 12.19 -13.75
N MET A 96 7.91 11.23 -13.68
CA MET A 96 6.47 11.48 -13.54
C MET A 96 6.14 12.35 -12.32
N LYS A 97 6.77 12.07 -11.18
CA LYS A 97 6.55 12.84 -9.94
C LYS A 97 7.07 14.26 -10.05
N LEU A 98 8.25 14.45 -10.66
CA LEU A 98 8.84 15.75 -10.89
C LEU A 98 7.98 16.59 -11.85
N GLU A 99 7.52 16.02 -12.94
CA GLU A 99 6.62 16.66 -13.90
C GLU A 99 5.30 17.07 -13.25
N ARG A 100 4.72 16.20 -12.41
CA ARG A 100 3.50 16.51 -11.67
C ARG A 100 3.65 17.74 -10.78
N VAL A 101 4.78 17.87 -10.08
CA VAL A 101 5.04 19.04 -9.21
C VAL A 101 5.23 20.28 -10.07
N ASN A 102 6.00 20.20 -11.13
CA ASN A 102 6.21 21.32 -12.06
C ASN A 102 4.90 21.77 -12.73
N ASP A 103 4.06 20.85 -13.17
CA ASP A 103 2.73 21.17 -13.71
C ASP A 103 1.85 21.90 -12.70
N ALA A 104 1.85 21.44 -11.44
CA ALA A 104 1.08 22.09 -10.39
C ALA A 104 1.60 23.51 -10.07
N LEU A 105 2.90 23.69 -9.97
CA LEU A 105 3.53 24.96 -9.75
C LEU A 105 3.22 25.94 -10.89
N MET A 106 3.40 25.50 -12.14
CA MET A 106 3.23 26.34 -13.32
C MET A 106 1.75 26.64 -13.59
N ARG A 107 0.89 25.63 -13.67
CA ARG A 107 -0.52 25.79 -14.12
C ARG A 107 -1.45 26.26 -13.03
N ILE A 108 -1.19 25.92 -11.76
CA ILE A 108 -2.05 26.31 -10.63
C ILE A 108 -1.40 27.43 -9.84
N GLY A 109 -0.12 27.31 -9.53
CA GLY A 109 0.61 28.30 -8.72
C GLY A 109 1.10 29.53 -9.48
N GLY A 110 1.12 29.51 -10.83
CA GLY A 110 1.67 30.60 -11.65
C GLY A 110 3.20 30.79 -11.48
N VAL A 111 3.89 29.78 -10.93
CA VAL A 111 5.34 29.82 -10.70
C VAL A 111 6.05 29.34 -11.96
N SER A 112 6.87 30.21 -12.55
CA SER A 112 7.62 29.91 -13.78
C SER A 112 8.93 29.17 -13.56
N THR A 113 9.48 29.19 -12.34
CA THR A 113 10.72 28.49 -12.00
C THR A 113 10.43 27.02 -11.74
N PRO A 114 10.96 26.09 -12.55
CA PRO A 114 10.74 24.68 -12.35
C PRO A 114 11.54 24.14 -11.17
N VAL A 115 11.04 23.08 -10.55
CA VAL A 115 11.84 22.21 -9.68
C VAL A 115 12.85 21.48 -10.57
N GLN A 116 14.12 21.56 -10.21
CA GLN A 116 15.22 21.07 -11.04
C GLN A 116 15.56 19.61 -10.78
N ASP A 117 15.34 19.14 -9.56
CA ASP A 117 15.80 17.82 -9.11
C ASP A 117 14.79 17.13 -8.21
N ILE A 118 14.92 15.80 -8.08
CA ILE A 118 14.11 14.94 -7.22
C ILE A 118 15.00 13.93 -6.52
N ILE A 119 14.89 13.85 -5.20
CA ILE A 119 15.66 12.92 -4.39
C ILE A 119 14.90 11.59 -4.30
N GLY A 120 15.34 10.61 -5.07
CA GLY A 120 14.81 9.25 -5.05
C GLY A 120 15.40 8.38 -3.94
N MET A 121 14.84 7.20 -3.77
CA MET A 121 15.42 6.13 -2.96
C MET A 121 16.44 5.34 -3.78
N GLU A 122 17.50 4.88 -3.14
CA GLU A 122 18.43 3.91 -3.73
C GLU A 122 17.75 2.53 -3.90
N TYR A 123 17.00 2.11 -2.87
CA TYR A 123 16.20 0.88 -2.86
C TYR A 123 14.74 1.19 -2.58
N PRO A 124 13.88 1.29 -3.61
CA PRO A 124 12.46 1.64 -3.42
C PRO A 124 11.59 0.44 -3.00
N LEU A 125 12.17 -0.54 -2.32
CA LEU A 125 11.52 -1.72 -1.76
C LEU A 125 11.86 -1.83 -0.27
N CYS A 126 11.08 -2.62 0.47
CA CYS A 126 11.26 -2.90 1.91
C CYS A 126 11.42 -1.64 2.78
N TYR A 127 10.82 -0.53 2.40
CA TYR A 127 10.97 0.74 3.10
C TYR A 127 9.87 1.04 4.13
N ARG A 128 8.77 0.29 4.09
CA ARG A 128 7.63 0.55 4.98
C ARG A 128 7.86 -0.10 6.33
N ASN A 129 7.92 0.74 7.36
CA ASN A 129 8.03 0.31 8.76
C ASN A 129 6.68 -0.09 9.38
N LYS A 130 5.58 0.03 8.64
CA LYS A 130 4.22 -0.27 9.11
C LYS A 130 3.43 -1.03 8.06
N ALA A 131 2.88 -2.17 8.45
CA ALA A 131 1.98 -2.99 7.67
C ALA A 131 0.61 -3.12 8.35
N ILE A 132 -0.46 -3.11 7.56
CA ILE A 132 -1.83 -3.44 8.01
C ILE A 132 -2.39 -4.44 7.02
N TYR A 133 -2.49 -5.69 7.44
CA TYR A 133 -3.09 -6.75 6.63
C TYR A 133 -4.54 -6.97 7.03
N ALA A 134 -5.43 -7.04 6.05
CA ALA A 134 -6.76 -7.58 6.25
C ALA A 134 -6.67 -9.10 6.38
N VAL A 135 -7.47 -9.68 7.27
CA VAL A 135 -7.55 -11.13 7.49
C VAL A 135 -8.87 -11.65 6.93
N GLY A 136 -8.80 -12.69 6.14
CA GLY A 136 -9.97 -13.28 5.51
C GLY A 136 -9.84 -14.78 5.32
N LYS A 137 -10.77 -15.37 4.56
CA LYS A 137 -10.78 -16.80 4.25
C LYS A 137 -10.82 -17.03 2.76
N LYS A 138 -9.96 -17.92 2.26
CA LYS A 138 -9.95 -18.35 0.86
C LYS A 138 -9.69 -19.85 0.79
N ASN A 139 -10.49 -20.57 0.01
CA ASN A 139 -10.38 -22.03 -0.14
C ASN A 139 -10.32 -22.79 1.21
N GLY A 140 -11.14 -22.36 2.19
CA GLY A 140 -11.19 -22.99 3.50
C GLY A 140 -10.10 -22.55 4.50
N ARG A 141 -9.04 -21.85 4.07
CA ARG A 141 -7.91 -21.41 4.90
C ARG A 141 -7.98 -19.93 5.23
N VAL A 142 -7.53 -19.57 6.42
CA VAL A 142 -7.30 -18.18 6.80
C VAL A 142 -6.12 -17.63 6.01
N ILE A 143 -6.27 -16.43 5.49
CA ILE A 143 -5.27 -15.71 4.70
C ILE A 143 -5.08 -14.30 5.24
N LYS A 144 -3.90 -13.74 5.03
CA LYS A 144 -3.62 -12.31 5.12
C LYS A 144 -3.48 -11.69 3.73
N GLY A 145 -3.75 -10.41 3.62
CA GLY A 145 -3.54 -9.70 2.36
C GLY A 145 -4.02 -8.26 2.36
N PHE A 146 -4.11 -7.70 1.18
CA PHE A 146 -4.61 -6.35 0.97
C PHE A 146 -5.87 -6.38 0.10
N TYR A 147 -6.72 -5.38 0.26
CA TYR A 147 -7.92 -5.26 -0.58
C TYR A 147 -7.55 -5.00 -2.04
N ARG A 148 -8.32 -5.59 -2.93
CA ARG A 148 -8.30 -5.24 -4.35
C ARG A 148 -8.77 -3.80 -4.53
N ALA A 149 -8.27 -3.14 -5.57
CA ALA A 149 -8.69 -1.79 -5.89
C ALA A 149 -10.23 -1.73 -6.06
N SER A 150 -10.86 -0.77 -5.36
CA SER A 150 -12.32 -0.55 -5.39
C SER A 150 -13.17 -1.78 -4.99
N SER A 151 -12.65 -2.65 -4.14
CA SER A 151 -13.33 -3.85 -3.65
C SER A 151 -12.96 -4.12 -2.19
N HIS A 152 -13.79 -4.91 -1.50
CA HIS A 152 -13.47 -5.48 -0.19
C HIS A 152 -12.93 -6.92 -0.29
N ASP A 153 -12.69 -7.42 -1.49
CA ASP A 153 -12.06 -8.72 -1.70
C ASP A 153 -10.58 -8.65 -1.31
N ILE A 154 -10.12 -9.62 -0.52
CA ILE A 154 -8.74 -9.70 -0.10
C ILE A 154 -7.93 -10.47 -1.15
N THR A 155 -6.89 -9.83 -1.69
CA THR A 155 -5.84 -10.51 -2.44
C THR A 155 -4.86 -11.11 -1.45
N PRO A 156 -4.70 -12.44 -1.40
CA PRO A 156 -3.70 -13.07 -0.54
C PRO A 156 -2.29 -12.59 -0.92
N VAL A 157 -1.50 -12.26 0.08
CA VAL A 157 -0.12 -11.82 -0.09
C VAL A 157 0.77 -12.62 0.84
N GLU A 158 1.64 -13.44 0.28
CA GLU A 158 2.65 -14.16 1.05
C GLU A 158 3.74 -13.20 1.51
N GLN A 159 4.32 -12.47 0.55
CA GLN A 159 5.35 -11.47 0.76
C GLN A 159 4.98 -10.16 0.04
N CYS A 160 5.04 -9.05 0.76
CA CYS A 160 4.86 -7.71 0.20
C CYS A 160 6.22 -7.04 0.04
N LEU A 161 6.61 -6.74 -1.19
CA LEU A 161 7.91 -6.14 -1.50
C LEU A 161 8.12 -4.74 -0.92
N LEU A 162 7.07 -4.06 -0.45
CA LEU A 162 7.18 -2.75 0.19
C LEU A 162 7.37 -2.83 1.71
N GLN A 163 6.93 -3.94 2.34
CA GLN A 163 7.00 -4.13 3.77
C GLN A 163 8.35 -4.74 4.18
N LEU A 164 8.74 -4.54 5.44
CA LEU A 164 9.83 -5.30 6.02
C LEU A 164 9.43 -6.77 6.13
N PRO A 165 10.34 -7.74 5.85
CA PRO A 165 10.02 -9.16 5.88
C PRO A 165 9.43 -9.66 7.20
N LEU A 166 9.84 -9.07 8.31
CA LEU A 166 9.31 -9.40 9.64
C LEU A 166 7.81 -9.10 9.76
N ALA A 167 7.31 -8.04 9.10
CA ALA A 167 5.88 -7.74 9.10
C ALA A 167 5.05 -8.83 8.41
N ASP A 168 5.56 -9.36 7.29
CA ASP A 168 4.93 -10.49 6.59
C ASP A 168 4.98 -11.77 7.43
N LYS A 169 6.14 -12.08 8.05
CA LYS A 169 6.35 -13.24 8.91
C LYS A 169 5.39 -13.21 10.12
N ALA A 170 5.35 -12.10 10.85
CA ALA A 170 4.49 -11.96 12.03
C ALA A 170 3.01 -12.15 11.68
N ALA A 171 2.54 -11.50 10.62
CA ALA A 171 1.15 -11.64 10.18
C ALA A 171 0.83 -13.06 9.67
N GLN A 172 1.76 -13.72 8.97
CA GLN A 172 1.58 -15.10 8.54
C GLN A 172 1.52 -16.06 9.73
N THR A 173 2.36 -15.88 10.74
CA THR A 173 2.36 -16.69 11.97
C THR A 173 1.00 -16.65 12.67
N VAL A 174 0.34 -15.48 12.75
CA VAL A 174 -1.03 -15.40 13.30
C VAL A 174 -2.02 -16.18 12.42
N CYS A 175 -1.94 -16.06 11.09
CA CYS A 175 -2.82 -16.82 10.21
C CYS A 175 -2.64 -18.34 10.34
N ASP A 176 -1.41 -18.79 10.53
CA ASP A 176 -1.10 -20.21 10.71
C ASP A 176 -1.65 -20.73 12.06
N TRP A 177 -1.47 -19.94 13.13
CA TRP A 177 -2.10 -20.22 14.41
C TRP A 177 -3.64 -20.29 14.30
N MET A 178 -4.25 -19.33 13.62
CA MET A 178 -5.70 -19.32 13.41
C MET A 178 -6.18 -20.56 12.65
N ASN A 179 -5.44 -20.99 11.62
CA ASN A 179 -5.74 -22.22 10.88
C ASN A 179 -5.61 -23.46 11.78
N LEU A 180 -4.56 -23.51 12.61
CA LEU A 180 -4.29 -24.63 13.52
C LEU A 180 -5.37 -24.76 14.60
N ARG A 181 -5.86 -23.63 15.14
CA ARG A 181 -6.84 -23.59 16.24
C ARG A 181 -8.29 -23.42 15.78
N GLY A 182 -8.53 -23.34 14.47
CA GLY A 182 -9.87 -23.16 13.92
C GLY A 182 -10.49 -21.79 14.22
N ILE A 183 -9.67 -20.75 14.44
CA ILE A 183 -10.13 -19.37 14.69
C ILE A 183 -10.59 -18.76 13.37
N ALA A 184 -11.85 -18.33 13.31
CA ALA A 184 -12.40 -17.71 12.12
C ALA A 184 -11.98 -16.23 11.99
N PRO A 185 -11.60 -15.75 10.80
CA PRO A 185 -11.48 -14.33 10.53
C PRO A 185 -12.85 -13.64 10.69
N TYR A 186 -12.81 -12.35 11.01
CA TYR A 186 -14.04 -11.56 11.13
C TYR A 186 -14.64 -11.28 9.75
N ASP A 187 -15.92 -11.49 9.62
CA ASP A 187 -16.70 -11.21 8.42
C ASP A 187 -17.58 -9.99 8.68
N GLU A 188 -17.29 -8.89 7.99
CA GLU A 188 -17.99 -7.61 8.15
C GLU A 188 -19.49 -7.70 7.78
N ALA A 189 -19.85 -8.58 6.82
CA ALA A 189 -21.23 -8.72 6.37
C ALA A 189 -22.10 -9.44 7.40
N THR A 190 -21.56 -10.46 8.06
CA THR A 190 -22.29 -11.28 9.03
C THR A 190 -22.04 -10.87 10.49
N GLY A 191 -21.00 -10.09 10.77
CA GLY A 191 -20.55 -9.75 12.12
C GLY A 191 -19.98 -10.93 12.90
N ARG A 192 -19.62 -12.02 12.24
CA ARG A 192 -19.10 -13.25 12.86
C ARG A 192 -17.60 -13.38 12.67
N GLY A 193 -16.95 -14.15 13.53
CA GLY A 193 -15.51 -14.36 13.51
C GLY A 193 -14.78 -13.53 14.57
N THR A 194 -13.45 -13.48 14.50
CA THR A 194 -12.63 -12.90 15.58
C THR A 194 -11.63 -11.88 15.05
N VAL A 195 -10.66 -12.28 14.25
CA VAL A 195 -9.56 -11.41 13.81
C VAL A 195 -9.95 -10.63 12.55
N ARG A 196 -9.79 -9.31 12.62
CA ARG A 196 -10.12 -8.36 11.52
C ARG A 196 -8.87 -7.98 10.72
N HIS A 197 -7.85 -7.51 11.43
CA HIS A 197 -6.61 -7.03 10.83
C HIS A 197 -5.40 -7.45 11.66
N LEU A 198 -4.25 -7.46 11.01
CA LEU A 198 -2.95 -7.64 11.64
C LEU A 198 -2.11 -6.40 11.33
N PHE A 199 -1.84 -5.65 12.37
CA PHE A 199 -0.99 -4.47 12.30
C PHE A 199 0.39 -4.83 12.83
N THR A 200 1.43 -4.55 12.04
CA THR A 200 2.82 -4.73 12.47
C THR A 200 3.56 -3.42 12.28
N ARG A 201 4.32 -3.04 13.29
CA ARG A 201 5.28 -1.93 13.20
C ARG A 201 6.65 -2.47 13.55
N CYS A 202 7.63 -2.22 12.68
CA CYS A 202 9.01 -2.60 12.86
C CYS A 202 9.86 -1.33 12.85
N ALA A 203 10.78 -1.19 13.80
CA ALA A 203 11.76 -0.13 13.78
C ALA A 203 12.77 -0.33 12.64
N MET A 204 13.34 0.76 12.15
CA MET A 204 14.38 0.72 11.11
C MET A 204 15.78 0.78 11.70
N HIS A 205 15.94 1.41 12.88
CA HIS A 205 17.23 1.68 13.50
C HIS A 205 17.40 1.01 14.88
N THR A 206 16.42 0.23 15.30
CA THR A 206 16.49 -0.63 16.50
C THR A 206 15.93 -2.01 16.16
N PRO A 207 16.12 -3.02 17.00
CA PRO A 207 15.56 -4.35 16.78
C PRO A 207 14.07 -4.46 17.12
N ASP A 208 13.41 -3.37 17.50
CA ASP A 208 12.05 -3.40 18.03
C ASP A 208 11.02 -3.69 16.92
N ALA A 209 10.09 -4.60 17.24
CA ALA A 209 8.95 -4.92 16.40
C ALA A 209 7.73 -5.27 17.24
N VAL A 210 6.61 -4.59 16.99
CA VAL A 210 5.35 -4.79 17.69
C VAL A 210 4.27 -5.28 16.73
N LEU A 211 3.65 -6.38 17.08
CA LEU A 211 2.47 -6.92 16.41
C LEU A 211 1.21 -6.54 17.21
N CYS A 212 0.24 -5.90 16.58
CA CYS A 212 -1.08 -5.66 17.12
C CYS A 212 -2.11 -6.52 16.37
N VAL A 213 -2.75 -7.44 17.07
CA VAL A 213 -3.86 -8.24 16.54
C VAL A 213 -5.14 -7.48 16.76
N VAL A 214 -5.78 -7.04 15.68
CA VAL A 214 -7.06 -6.33 15.73
C VAL A 214 -8.19 -7.33 15.63
N SER A 215 -9.03 -7.40 16.65
CA SER A 215 -10.09 -8.39 16.72
C SER A 215 -11.43 -7.79 17.18
N ALA A 216 -12.53 -8.45 16.86
CA ALA A 216 -13.86 -8.07 17.31
C ALA A 216 -14.13 -8.46 18.77
N ARG A 217 -13.31 -9.37 19.35
CA ARG A 217 -13.44 -9.89 20.73
C ARG A 217 -12.11 -10.47 21.20
N GLY A 218 -11.95 -10.65 22.50
CA GLY A 218 -10.79 -11.33 23.08
C GLY A 218 -10.74 -12.82 22.75
N PHE A 219 -9.59 -13.44 22.94
CA PHE A 219 -9.33 -14.86 22.68
C PHE A 219 -9.64 -15.76 23.88
N GLY A 220 -9.93 -15.17 25.07
CA GLY A 220 -10.17 -15.93 26.28
C GLY A 220 -9.01 -16.84 26.66
N ALA A 221 -9.28 -18.11 26.93
CA ALA A 221 -8.26 -19.10 27.30
C ALA A 221 -7.21 -19.39 26.16
N GLN A 222 -7.46 -18.95 24.94
CA GLN A 222 -6.51 -19.12 23.83
C GLN A 222 -5.45 -17.98 23.74
N THR A 223 -5.54 -16.98 24.60
CA THR A 223 -4.60 -15.84 24.59
C THR A 223 -3.17 -16.29 24.85
N ASP A 224 -2.95 -17.11 25.87
CA ASP A 224 -1.61 -17.60 26.22
C ASP A 224 -1.04 -18.53 25.14
N ASP A 225 -1.89 -19.33 24.49
CA ASP A 225 -1.52 -20.20 23.38
C ASP A 225 -1.11 -19.36 22.14
N LEU A 226 -1.81 -18.28 21.83
CA LEU A 226 -1.41 -17.34 20.77
C LEU A 226 -0.04 -16.72 21.05
N VAL A 227 0.16 -16.23 22.28
CA VAL A 227 1.44 -15.62 22.70
C VAL A 227 2.57 -16.64 22.61
N ALA A 228 2.37 -17.85 23.15
CA ALA A 228 3.38 -18.91 23.10
C ALA A 228 3.75 -19.27 21.66
N TYR A 229 2.75 -19.43 20.78
CA TYR A 229 2.94 -19.73 19.37
C TYR A 229 3.71 -18.62 18.64
N LEU A 230 3.37 -17.35 18.88
CA LEU A 230 4.09 -16.21 18.27
C LEU A 230 5.54 -16.13 18.74
N ARG A 231 5.80 -16.33 20.03
CA ARG A 231 7.17 -16.30 20.58
C ARG A 231 8.05 -17.41 20.05
N GLU A 232 7.47 -18.56 19.78
CA GLU A 232 8.17 -19.70 19.19
C GLU A 232 8.51 -19.48 17.71
N HIS A 233 7.53 -19.00 16.91
CA HIS A 233 7.64 -18.94 15.46
C HIS A 233 8.07 -17.57 14.91
N CYS A 234 7.99 -16.52 15.73
CA CYS A 234 8.40 -15.15 15.39
C CYS A 234 9.12 -14.47 16.59
N PRO A 235 10.27 -15.03 17.02
CA PRO A 235 10.99 -14.57 18.22
C PRO A 235 11.57 -13.16 18.09
N GLU A 236 11.57 -12.59 16.89
CA GLU A 236 12.02 -11.22 16.62
C GLU A 236 11.02 -10.15 17.12
N LEU A 237 9.80 -10.53 17.47
CA LEU A 237 8.84 -9.61 18.07
C LEU A 237 9.29 -9.19 19.46
N THR A 238 9.20 -7.90 19.77
CA THR A 238 9.45 -7.34 21.11
C THR A 238 8.18 -7.04 21.88
N GLY A 239 7.03 -6.99 21.18
CA GLY A 239 5.73 -6.76 21.80
C GLY A 239 4.58 -7.37 21.01
N ILE A 240 3.58 -7.87 21.74
CA ILE A 240 2.32 -8.40 21.21
C ILE A 240 1.17 -7.68 21.90
N VAL A 241 0.34 -7.03 21.12
CA VAL A 241 -0.79 -6.22 21.57
C VAL A 241 -2.07 -6.76 20.95
N LEU A 242 -3.16 -6.71 21.69
CA LEU A 242 -4.51 -6.98 21.21
C LEU A 242 -5.30 -5.68 21.19
N ASP A 243 -5.89 -5.32 20.08
CA ASP A 243 -6.89 -4.27 19.93
C ASP A 243 -8.27 -4.91 19.78
N ILE A 244 -9.14 -4.75 20.78
CA ILE A 244 -10.54 -5.22 20.72
C ILE A 244 -11.39 -4.11 20.09
N ASN A 245 -11.44 -4.09 18.77
CA ASN A 245 -12.19 -3.12 17.98
C ASN A 245 -13.56 -3.69 17.56
N LYS A 246 -14.61 -3.24 18.25
CA LYS A 246 -16.02 -3.58 17.97
C LYS A 246 -16.71 -2.58 17.05
N GLN A 247 -16.02 -1.50 16.66
CA GLN A 247 -16.61 -0.44 15.85
C GLN A 247 -16.84 -0.90 14.41
N LYS A 248 -17.94 -0.45 13.83
CA LYS A 248 -18.19 -0.57 12.40
C LYS A 248 -17.52 0.63 11.69
N GLY A 249 -16.76 0.37 10.64
CA GLY A 249 -16.10 1.42 9.86
C GLY A 249 -14.67 1.07 9.48
N ASN A 250 -13.98 2.04 8.88
CA ASN A 250 -12.67 1.84 8.26
C ASN A 250 -11.48 2.12 9.21
N VAL A 251 -11.74 2.55 10.44
CA VAL A 251 -10.66 2.82 11.41
C VAL A 251 -10.21 1.49 12.01
N VAL A 252 -8.97 1.12 11.72
CA VAL A 252 -8.43 -0.19 12.11
C VAL A 252 -8.09 -0.22 13.60
N LEU A 253 -7.30 0.74 14.09
CA LEU A 253 -6.84 0.82 15.47
C LEU A 253 -7.74 1.78 16.27
N ALA A 254 -8.89 1.30 16.74
CA ALA A 254 -9.91 2.14 17.36
C ALA A 254 -10.61 1.48 18.57
N GLY A 255 -10.11 0.35 19.04
CA GLY A 255 -10.68 -0.38 20.17
C GLY A 255 -9.95 -0.16 21.48
N ASP A 256 -10.12 -1.12 22.38
CA ASP A 256 -9.43 -1.19 23.67
C ASP A 256 -8.14 -2.01 23.52
N PHE A 257 -7.00 -1.43 23.93
CA PHE A 257 -5.69 -2.03 23.77
C PHE A 257 -5.26 -2.79 25.02
N TYR A 258 -4.78 -4.01 24.81
CA TYR A 258 -4.28 -4.91 25.87
C TYR A 258 -2.90 -5.43 25.47
N THR A 259 -1.90 -5.21 26.31
CA THR A 259 -0.58 -5.84 26.15
C THR A 259 -0.70 -7.32 26.48
N LEU A 260 -0.41 -8.18 25.51
CA LEU A 260 -0.43 -9.63 25.72
C LEU A 260 0.95 -10.14 26.15
N TRP A 261 2.02 -9.51 25.61
CA TRP A 261 3.40 -9.87 25.95
C TRP A 261 4.36 -8.76 25.52
N GLY A 262 5.47 -8.62 26.24
CA GLY A 262 6.56 -7.69 25.92
C GLY A 262 6.15 -6.23 26.05
N GLU A 263 6.84 -5.37 25.29
CA GLU A 263 6.60 -3.94 25.31
C GLU A 263 5.52 -3.56 24.28
N PRO A 264 4.46 -2.81 24.69
CA PRO A 264 3.39 -2.41 23.77
C PRO A 264 3.84 -1.30 22.81
N GLU A 265 4.90 -0.60 23.14
CA GLU A 265 5.47 0.49 22.37
C GLU A 265 6.79 0.08 21.73
N LEU A 266 7.09 0.70 20.62
CA LEU A 266 8.30 0.47 19.84
C LEU A 266 9.19 1.71 19.95
N THR A 267 10.48 1.51 20.13
CA THR A 267 11.48 2.59 20.09
C THR A 267 12.18 2.60 18.73
N ASP A 268 12.24 3.75 18.06
CA ASP A 268 12.99 3.93 16.82
C ASP A 268 13.77 5.25 16.84
N ARG A 269 14.67 5.42 15.91
CA ARG A 269 15.46 6.66 15.75
C ARG A 269 15.14 7.33 14.43
N LEU A 270 15.12 8.66 14.43
CA LEU A 270 14.93 9.48 13.22
C LEU A 270 15.72 10.78 13.41
N CYS A 271 16.60 11.12 12.48
CA CYS A 271 17.48 12.31 12.55
C CYS A 271 18.23 12.40 13.88
N GLY A 272 18.75 11.30 14.41
CA GLY A 272 19.47 11.22 15.68
C GLY A 272 18.62 11.31 16.94
N LEU A 273 17.31 11.55 16.82
CA LEU A 273 16.37 11.58 17.96
C LEU A 273 15.73 10.21 18.17
N THR A 274 15.49 9.86 19.42
CA THR A 274 14.80 8.62 19.81
C THR A 274 13.31 8.89 20.04
N PHE A 275 12.47 8.08 19.45
CA PHE A 275 11.01 8.15 19.55
C PHE A 275 10.45 6.86 20.12
N THR A 276 9.54 6.98 21.08
CA THR A 276 8.70 5.87 21.56
C THR A 276 7.34 5.97 20.91
N LEU A 277 6.91 4.89 20.25
CA LEU A 277 5.76 4.86 19.35
C LEU A 277 4.75 3.81 19.78
N SER A 278 3.59 4.24 20.22
CA SER A 278 2.45 3.33 20.40
C SER A 278 1.95 2.80 19.02
N PRO A 279 1.17 1.71 18.99
CA PRO A 279 0.56 1.24 17.75
C PRO A 279 -0.24 2.32 17.00
N GLN A 280 -0.93 3.20 17.73
CA GLN A 280 -1.77 4.26 17.18
C GLN A 280 -1.01 5.50 16.75
N ALA A 281 0.23 5.71 17.24
CA ALA A 281 1.00 6.92 16.96
C ALA A 281 1.24 7.08 15.45
N PHE A 282 1.14 8.33 14.98
CA PHE A 282 1.60 8.63 13.63
C PHE A 282 3.13 8.60 13.59
N TYR A 283 3.66 7.96 12.57
CA TYR A 283 5.09 7.97 12.25
C TYR A 283 5.26 7.77 10.75
N GLN A 284 6.24 8.44 10.14
CA GLN A 284 6.49 8.33 8.71
C GLN A 284 6.80 6.89 8.32
N VAL A 285 6.04 6.37 7.34
CA VAL A 285 6.16 4.95 6.94
C VAL A 285 7.41 4.65 6.11
N ASN A 286 8.09 5.69 5.63
CA ASN A 286 9.38 5.62 4.96
C ASN A 286 10.39 6.46 5.73
N PRO A 287 11.03 5.93 6.79
CA PRO A 287 11.97 6.68 7.61
C PRO A 287 13.18 7.20 6.83
N VAL A 288 13.69 6.42 5.89
CA VAL A 288 14.86 6.81 5.07
C VAL A 288 14.60 8.11 4.31
N GLN A 289 13.44 8.22 3.65
CA GLN A 289 13.10 9.46 2.94
C GLN A 289 12.63 10.56 3.89
N ALA A 290 12.07 10.21 5.03
CA ALA A 290 11.70 11.18 6.06
C ALA A 290 12.94 11.89 6.64
N GLU A 291 14.02 11.16 6.92
CA GLU A 291 15.29 11.75 7.36
C GLU A 291 15.85 12.74 6.34
N ARG A 292 15.93 12.33 5.08
CA ARG A 292 16.37 13.21 3.98
C ARG A 292 15.52 14.49 3.88
N LEU A 293 14.19 14.34 4.00
CA LEU A 293 13.27 15.47 3.96
C LEU A 293 13.48 16.43 5.15
N TYR A 294 13.65 15.89 6.35
CA TYR A 294 13.85 16.70 7.56
C TYR A 294 15.22 17.37 7.55
N GLU A 295 16.28 16.69 7.15
CA GLU A 295 17.61 17.27 7.00
C GLU A 295 17.60 18.44 6.01
N LEU A 296 16.97 18.27 4.83
CA LEU A 296 16.80 19.37 3.86
C LEU A 296 16.00 20.53 4.43
N SER A 297 14.96 20.26 5.21
CA SER A 297 14.16 21.32 5.85
C SER A 297 14.96 22.09 6.88
N LEU A 298 15.80 21.41 7.67
CA LEU A 298 16.59 22.03 8.73
C LEU A 298 17.68 22.95 8.19
N ILE A 299 18.31 22.68 7.06
CA ILE A 299 19.31 23.60 6.48
C ILE A 299 18.71 24.92 5.97
N HIS A 300 17.40 25.04 5.85
CA HIS A 300 16.71 26.25 5.42
C HIS A 300 16.11 27.05 6.58
N ILE A 301 16.24 26.57 7.81
CA ILE A 301 15.80 27.25 9.04
C ILE A 301 17.00 27.86 9.76
#